data_23068dfa0a4beeef2b4e1690b88fd7ff
#
_entry.id   23068dfa0a4beeef2b4e1690b88fd7ff
#
_cell.length_a   1.000
_cell.length_b   1.000
_cell.length_c   1.000
_cell.angle_alpha   90.00
_cell.angle_beta   90.00
_cell.angle_gamma   90.00
#
_symmetry.space_group_name_H-M   'P 1'
#
loop_
_entity.id
_entity.type
_entity.pdbx_description
1 polymer ?
#
loop_
_entity_poly.entity_id
_entity_poly.type
_entity_poly.pdbx_seq_one_letter_code
_entity_poly.pdbx_strand_id
1 'polypeptide(L)'
;VSDWYRHLGVSAHKTFLKXVEQARGDFFAKVLPDLAGDEAYRFALHADGVGTKGVLAYLWWKETGDISVWEGLAQDALIMNTDDL
;
A
#
# COMPACT_ATOMS: atom_id res chain seq x y z
N VAL A 1 18.81 -7.68 -0.29
CA VAL A 1 17.35 -7.63 -0.17
C VAL A 1 16.70 -7.85 -1.52
N SER A 2 17.21 -7.20 -2.58
CA SER A 2 16.60 -7.35 -3.90
C SER A 2 16.75 -8.76 -4.45
N ASP A 3 17.83 -9.47 -4.09
CA ASP A 3 17.99 -10.86 -4.51
C ASP A 3 16.93 -11.76 -3.87
N TRP A 4 16.56 -11.47 -2.62
CA TRP A 4 15.53 -12.23 -1.94
C TRP A 4 14.18 -12.06 -2.63
N TYR A 5 13.84 -10.82 -2.97
CA TYR A 5 12.59 -10.57 -3.67
C TYR A 5 12.56 -11.23 -5.04
N ARG A 6 13.69 -11.18 -5.75
CA ARG A 6 13.76 -11.81 -7.06
C ARG A 6 13.57 -13.33 -6.95
N HIS A 7 14.12 -13.92 -5.91
CA HIS A 7 13.94 -15.36 -5.66
C HIS A 7 12.47 -15.72 -5.49
N LEU A 8 11.68 -14.81 -4.91
CA LEU A 8 10.26 -15.02 -4.72
C LEU A 8 9.42 -14.64 -5.95
N GLY A 9 10.07 -14.24 -7.02
CA GLY A 9 9.36 -13.86 -8.24
C GLY A 9 8.87 -12.42 -8.25
N VAL A 10 9.42 -11.59 -7.37
CA VAL A 10 9.01 -10.20 -7.25
C VAL A 10 10.13 -9.31 -7.75
N SER A 11 9.82 -8.42 -8.71
CA SER A 11 10.81 -7.47 -9.19
C SER A 11 10.98 -6.33 -8.20
N ALA A 12 12.24 -6.06 -7.86
CA ALA A 12 12.54 -4.96 -6.96
C ALA A 12 13.30 -3.83 -7.66
N HIS A 13 13.47 -3.93 -8.97
CA HIS A 13 14.17 -2.90 -9.73
C HIS A 13 13.29 -1.69 -9.95
N LYS A 14 13.85 -0.52 -9.66
CA LYS A 14 13.10 0.72 -9.81
C LYS A 14 12.80 1.05 -11.27
N THR A 15 13.55 0.48 -12.20
CA THR A 15 13.28 0.72 -13.62
C THR A 15 11.90 0.22 -14.04
N PHE A 16 11.38 -0.80 -13.37
CA PHE A 16 10.04 -1.29 -13.67
C PHE A 16 8.96 -0.31 -13.21
N LEU A 17 9.32 0.63 -12.35
CA LEU A 17 8.34 1.55 -11.78
C LEU A 17 8.24 2.85 -12.57
N LYS A 18 9.09 3.04 -13.56
CA LYS A 18 9.08 4.31 -14.30
C LYS A 18 7.78 4.60 -15.03
N UNK A 19 7.36 3.74 -15.43
CA UNK A 19 6.19 3.85 -16.11
C UNK A 19 5.12 4.34 -15.29
N VAL A 20 5.14 3.72 -14.26
CA VAL A 20 4.16 4.11 -13.28
C VAL A 20 4.40 5.55 -12.82
N GLU A 21 5.64 5.88 -12.57
CA GLU A 21 5.96 7.24 -12.13
C GLU A 21 5.61 8.30 -13.18
N GLN A 22 5.79 7.97 -14.44
CA GLN A 22 5.46 8.91 -15.50
C GLN A 22 3.97 9.20 -15.57
N ALA A 23 3.14 8.24 -15.14
CA ALA A 23 1.69 8.44 -15.12
C ALA A 23 1.22 9.16 -13.87
N ARG A 24 2.15 9.44 -12.93
CA ARG A 24 1.79 10.11 -11.70
C ARG A 24 1.55 11.59 -11.96
N GLY A 25 0.45 12.11 -11.46
CA GLY A 25 0.14 13.51 -11.60
C GLY A 25 0.68 14.33 -10.43
N ASP A 26 0.06 15.46 -10.18
CA ASP A 26 0.48 16.37 -9.13
C ASP A 26 -0.01 15.96 -7.75
N PHE A 27 -0.87 14.96 -7.67
CA PHE A 27 -1.45 14.51 -6.41
C PHE A 27 -0.62 13.41 -5.79
N PHE A 28 -0.70 13.29 -4.47
CA PHE A 28 0.00 12.23 -3.78
C PHE A 28 -0.48 10.86 -4.24
N ALA A 29 -1.78 10.67 -4.27
CA ALA A 29 -2.36 9.45 -4.83
C ALA A 29 -2.44 9.58 -6.34
N LYS A 30 -2.39 8.45 -7.03
CA LYS A 30 -2.51 8.45 -8.48
C LYS A 30 -3.97 8.70 -8.88
N VAL A 31 -4.17 9.71 -9.71
CA VAL A 31 -5.51 10.08 -10.16
C VAL A 31 -5.60 9.87 -11.67
N LEU A 32 -6.64 9.17 -12.09
CA LEU A 32 -6.83 8.77 -13.47
C LEU A 32 -8.23 9.16 -13.93
N PRO A 33 -8.48 9.21 -15.25
CA PRO A 33 -9.84 9.37 -15.73
C PRO A 33 -10.72 8.23 -15.23
N ASP A 34 -12.00 8.52 -15.07
CA ASP A 34 -12.95 7.53 -14.60
C ASP A 34 -12.95 6.29 -15.52
N LEU A 35 -12.91 5.11 -14.92
CA LEU A 35 -12.88 3.89 -15.69
C LEU A 35 -14.16 3.66 -16.49
N ALA A 36 -15.28 4.20 -16.02
CA ALA A 36 -16.55 4.12 -16.76
C ALA A 36 -16.68 5.21 -17.81
N GLY A 37 -15.73 6.11 -17.90
CA GLY A 37 -15.75 7.15 -18.91
C GLY A 37 -16.57 8.38 -18.60
N ASP A 38 -17.00 8.54 -17.35
CA ASP A 38 -17.80 9.69 -16.95
C ASP A 38 -16.86 10.84 -16.59
N GLU A 39 -16.93 11.93 -17.35
CA GLU A 39 -16.03 13.05 -17.16
C GLU A 39 -16.23 13.78 -15.85
N ALA A 40 -17.36 13.54 -15.16
CA ALA A 40 -17.63 14.17 -13.87
C ALA A 40 -16.86 13.52 -12.74
N TYR A 41 -16.23 12.37 -12.98
CA TYR A 41 -15.57 11.60 -11.94
C TYR A 41 -14.12 11.33 -12.28
N ARG A 42 -13.36 11.05 -11.27
CA ARG A 42 -11.98 10.60 -11.42
C ARG A 42 -11.76 9.34 -10.60
N PHE A 43 -10.79 8.57 -11.02
CA PHE A 43 -10.43 7.32 -10.36
C PHE A 43 -9.11 7.54 -9.64
N ALA A 44 -9.06 7.25 -8.34
CA ALA A 44 -7.85 7.44 -7.55
C ALA A 44 -7.34 6.11 -7.04
N LEU A 45 -6.04 5.95 -7.13
CA LEU A 45 -5.36 4.75 -6.66
C LEU A 45 -4.31 5.12 -5.63
N HIS A 46 -4.21 4.29 -4.62
CA HIS A 46 -3.20 4.48 -3.58
C HIS A 46 -2.89 3.12 -2.96
N ALA A 47 -1.63 2.91 -2.60
CA ALA A 47 -1.21 1.69 -1.93
C ALA A 47 -0.14 2.03 -0.91
N ASP A 48 -0.28 1.50 0.26
CA ASP A 48 0.69 1.70 1.32
C ASP A 48 0.56 0.58 2.32
N GLY A 49 1.59 0.38 3.13
CA GLY A 49 1.60 -0.66 4.13
C GLY A 49 1.93 -0.11 5.50
N VAL A 50 1.63 -0.91 6.52
CA VAL A 50 1.85 -0.46 7.90
C VAL A 50 3.32 -0.55 8.33
N GLY A 51 4.17 -1.11 7.49
CA GLY A 51 5.59 -1.14 7.76
C GLY A 51 5.94 -1.94 9.00
N THR A 52 6.84 -1.40 9.80
CA THR A 52 7.33 -2.11 10.99
C THR A 52 6.27 -2.28 12.06
N LYS A 53 5.17 -1.56 11.98
CA LYS A 53 4.09 -1.76 12.94
C LYS A 53 3.56 -3.20 12.87
N GLY A 54 3.60 -3.81 11.70
CA GLY A 54 3.21 -5.22 11.56
C GLY A 54 4.09 -6.14 12.38
N VAL A 55 5.39 -5.85 12.46
CA VAL A 55 6.30 -6.65 13.26
C VAL A 55 5.96 -6.52 14.74
N LEU A 56 5.67 -5.30 15.19
CA LEU A 56 5.28 -5.08 16.57
C LEU A 56 3.99 -5.81 16.92
N ALA A 57 3.03 -5.80 16.00
CA ALA A 57 1.76 -6.50 16.21
C ALA A 57 2.00 -8.00 16.33
N TYR A 58 2.87 -8.53 15.49
CA TYR A 58 3.18 -9.96 15.54
C TYR A 58 3.82 -10.34 16.86
N LEU A 59 4.79 -9.55 17.32
CA LEU A 59 5.47 -9.83 18.57
C LEU A 59 4.53 -9.75 19.76
N TRP A 60 3.66 -8.75 19.76
CA TRP A 60 2.68 -8.60 20.84
C TRP A 60 1.73 -9.78 20.89
N TRP A 61 1.22 -10.16 19.72
CA TRP A 61 0.32 -11.32 19.65
C TRP A 61 1.01 -12.59 20.11
N LYS A 62 2.27 -12.78 19.70
CA LYS A 62 2.99 -13.98 20.04
C LYS A 62 3.23 -14.07 21.55
N GLU A 63 3.48 -12.95 22.20
CA GLU A 63 3.75 -12.93 23.63
C GLU A 63 2.48 -13.00 24.47
N THR A 64 1.41 -12.39 24.02
CA THR A 64 0.20 -12.24 24.84
C THR A 64 -0.97 -13.09 24.37
N GLY A 65 -0.97 -13.52 23.12
CA GLY A 65 -2.14 -14.18 22.54
C GLY A 65 -3.29 -13.26 22.24
N ASP A 66 -3.07 -11.94 22.35
CA ASP A 66 -4.11 -10.96 22.13
C ASP A 66 -4.40 -10.83 20.64
N ILE A 67 -5.47 -11.47 20.19
CA ILE A 67 -5.79 -11.50 18.77
C ILE A 67 -6.36 -10.16 18.27
N SER A 68 -6.80 -9.31 19.20
CA SER A 68 -7.38 -8.02 18.82
C SER A 68 -6.35 -7.08 18.20
N VAL A 69 -5.06 -7.37 18.37
CA VAL A 69 -4.01 -6.55 17.78
C VAL A 69 -4.10 -6.56 16.26
N TRP A 70 -4.59 -7.65 15.67
CA TRP A 70 -4.71 -7.74 14.22
C TRP A 70 -5.84 -6.86 13.70
N GLU A 71 -6.90 -6.72 14.47
CA GLU A 71 -7.98 -5.80 14.10
C GLU A 71 -7.49 -4.36 14.08
N GLY A 72 -6.71 -3.99 15.09
CA GLY A 72 -6.15 -2.64 15.15
C GLY A 72 -5.21 -2.39 13.99
N LEU A 73 -4.40 -3.37 13.65
CA LEU A 73 -3.47 -3.23 12.53
C LEU A 73 -4.21 -3.05 11.22
N ALA A 74 -5.28 -3.82 11.02
CA ALA A 74 -6.08 -3.70 9.80
C ALA A 74 -6.75 -2.33 9.71
N GLN A 75 -7.24 -1.82 10.83
CA GLN A 75 -7.84 -0.51 10.86
C GLN A 75 -6.83 0.57 10.53
N ASP A 76 -5.62 0.45 11.07
CA ASP A 76 -4.56 1.41 10.76
C ASP A 76 -4.24 1.40 9.28
N ALA A 77 -4.16 0.20 8.67
CA ALA A 77 -3.85 0.10 7.26
C ALA A 77 -4.93 0.74 6.39
N LEU A 78 -6.18 0.55 6.76
CA LEU A 78 -7.28 1.15 6.02
C LEU A 78 -7.26 2.67 6.13
N ILE A 79 -7.10 3.18 7.33
CA ILE A 79 -7.17 4.62 7.55
C ILE A 79 -5.99 5.35 6.90
N MET A 80 -4.80 4.78 6.98
CA MET A 80 -3.65 5.45 6.38
C MET A 80 -3.79 5.56 4.87
N ASN A 81 -4.44 4.58 4.25
CA ASN A 81 -4.65 4.63 2.80
C ASN A 81 -5.78 5.59 2.44
N THR A 82 -6.89 5.56 3.18
CA THR A 82 -8.01 6.45 2.87
C THR A 82 -7.68 7.90 3.14
N ASP A 83 -6.87 8.17 4.14
CA ASP A 83 -6.48 9.57 4.43
C ASP A 83 -5.64 10.17 3.31
N ASP A 84 -4.89 9.36 2.59
CA ASP A 84 -4.05 9.86 1.50
C ASP A 84 -4.83 10.03 0.19
N LEU A 85 -6.02 9.48 0.11
CA LEU A 85 -6.86 9.65 -1.07
C LEU A 85 -7.58 10.99 -1.04
#